data_e7f332485a7ba2e7397f595b19e712c7
#
_entry.id   e7f332485a7ba2e7397f595b19e712c7
#
_cell.length_a   1.000
_cell.length_b   1.000
_cell.length_c   1.000
_cell.angle_alpha   90.00
_cell.angle_beta   90.00
_cell.angle_gamma   90.00
#
_symmetry.space_group_name_H-M   'P 1'
#
loop_
_entity.id
_entity.type
_entity.pdbx_description
1 polymer ?
#
loop_
_entity_poly.entity_id
_entity_poly.type
_entity_poly.pdbx_seq_one_letter_code
_entity_poly.pdbx_strand_id
1 'polypeptide(L)'
;MAQQGTDASSAISADFPYESRYVEVLSSRMHYVDEGEGEPILFLHGNPTSSYLWRNIIPFVTNDYRAVAVDLIGMGKCDKPDLDYTYQDHKRYVDAFIEALDLRNLTLVIHDWGSVLGFDYAVEHDDNVVGIAFMESIILPSFPRSEPMGGALGRYRTDAGEDLILEQNQFVEQILPRSVVRGLTDEEMEYYRGPYPMPESRVPTLQWPRELPAGGEPARNVEVVTRIGEWVQRTDVPMLFFWARPGALNNEAFAEAMVERVTNIQTAFVGEGRHFIQEDQPEMIGRTLADWRRRIGGD
;
A
#
# COMPACT_ATOMS: atom_id res chain seq x y z
N MET A 1 7.02 -7.50 -44.86
CA MET A 1 6.25 -6.40 -44.25
C MET A 1 6.43 -6.53 -42.76
N ALA A 2 7.28 -5.70 -42.18
CA ALA A 2 7.55 -5.71 -40.74
C ALA A 2 6.41 -4.97 -40.04
N GLN A 3 5.72 -5.67 -39.13
CA GLN A 3 4.80 -5.04 -38.22
C GLN A 3 5.61 -4.17 -37.22
N GLN A 4 5.47 -2.86 -37.40
CA GLN A 4 5.90 -1.91 -36.38
C GLN A 4 4.98 -2.07 -35.19
N GLY A 5 5.48 -2.73 -34.13
CA GLY A 5 4.89 -2.64 -32.81
C GLY A 5 5.01 -1.18 -32.35
N THR A 6 3.88 -0.52 -32.22
CA THR A 6 3.78 0.77 -31.52
C THR A 6 4.06 0.54 -30.07
N ASP A 7 5.28 0.84 -29.65
CA ASP A 7 5.67 1.02 -28.24
C ASP A 7 4.99 2.32 -27.77
N ALA A 8 3.72 2.21 -27.41
CA ALA A 8 3.03 3.28 -26.73
C ALA A 8 3.49 3.21 -25.26
N SER A 9 4.52 3.99 -24.91
CA SER A 9 4.73 4.38 -23.51
C SER A 9 3.38 4.88 -23.00
N SER A 10 2.72 4.11 -22.16
CA SER A 10 1.43 4.51 -21.61
C SER A 10 1.67 5.72 -20.72
N ALA A 11 1.21 6.89 -21.15
CA ALA A 11 1.29 8.10 -20.34
C ALA A 11 0.57 7.83 -19.02
N ILE A 12 1.15 8.26 -17.91
CA ILE A 12 0.51 8.18 -16.59
C ILE A 12 -0.79 9.00 -16.67
N SER A 13 -1.93 8.36 -16.36
CA SER A 13 -3.25 8.97 -16.43
C SER A 13 -3.78 9.34 -15.04
N ALA A 14 -4.48 10.47 -14.98
CA ALA A 14 -5.32 10.83 -13.84
C ALA A 14 -6.64 10.06 -13.80
N ASP A 15 -7.08 9.49 -14.92
CA ASP A 15 -8.35 8.78 -15.02
C ASP A 15 -8.44 7.59 -14.05
N PHE A 16 -9.66 7.39 -13.52
CA PHE A 16 -10.02 6.22 -12.72
C PHE A 16 -11.23 5.52 -13.36
N PRO A 17 -11.02 4.77 -14.46
CA PRO A 17 -12.09 4.26 -15.30
C PRO A 17 -12.78 3.00 -14.73
N TYR A 18 -12.51 2.64 -13.50
CA TYR A 18 -12.97 1.41 -12.88
C TYR A 18 -14.35 1.55 -12.26
N GLU A 19 -15.16 0.50 -12.35
CA GLU A 19 -16.45 0.42 -11.69
C GLU A 19 -16.26 0.39 -10.17
N SER A 20 -16.97 1.27 -9.46
CA SER A 20 -17.00 1.25 -8.00
C SER A 20 -17.86 0.10 -7.50
N ARG A 21 -17.26 -0.85 -6.79
CA ARG A 21 -17.97 -1.96 -6.13
C ARG A 21 -17.96 -1.79 -4.62
N TYR A 22 -18.94 -2.38 -3.97
CA TYR A 22 -19.10 -2.30 -2.53
C TYR A 22 -19.46 -3.66 -1.95
N VAL A 23 -18.89 -3.97 -0.80
CA VAL A 23 -19.26 -5.13 0.01
C VAL A 23 -19.52 -4.67 1.43
N GLU A 24 -20.54 -5.26 2.06
CA GLU A 24 -20.84 -5.00 3.47
C GLU A 24 -19.94 -5.86 4.37
N VAL A 25 -19.17 -5.19 5.22
CA VAL A 25 -18.22 -5.80 6.16
C VAL A 25 -18.40 -5.14 7.51
N LEU A 26 -18.64 -5.91 8.56
CA LEU A 26 -18.81 -5.41 9.93
C LEU A 26 -19.81 -4.24 10.04
N SER A 27 -20.92 -4.31 9.29
CA SER A 27 -21.97 -3.27 9.21
C SER A 27 -21.52 -1.95 8.58
N SER A 28 -20.46 -1.96 7.76
CA SER A 28 -19.99 -0.83 6.97
C SER A 28 -19.75 -1.26 5.53
N ARG A 29 -19.96 -0.36 4.57
CA ARG A 29 -19.66 -0.62 3.17
C ARG A 29 -18.18 -0.33 2.89
N MET A 30 -17.46 -1.34 2.44
CA MET A 30 -16.12 -1.17 1.90
C MET A 30 -16.16 -1.06 0.38
N HIS A 31 -15.53 -0.03 -0.14
CA HIS A 31 -15.36 0.16 -1.59
C HIS A 31 -14.16 -0.63 -2.10
N TYR A 32 -14.28 -1.13 -3.31
CA TYR A 32 -13.17 -1.77 -4.03
C TYR A 32 -13.36 -1.67 -5.54
N VAL A 33 -12.26 -1.86 -6.25
CA VAL A 33 -12.18 -2.12 -7.70
C VAL A 33 -11.93 -3.60 -7.89
N ASP A 34 -12.53 -4.19 -8.95
CA ASP A 34 -12.42 -5.61 -9.24
C ASP A 34 -12.42 -5.80 -10.76
N GLU A 35 -11.24 -6.00 -11.33
CA GLU A 35 -10.99 -6.03 -12.76
C GLU A 35 -10.23 -7.31 -13.18
N GLY A 36 -10.57 -7.84 -14.36
CA GLY A 36 -9.98 -9.07 -14.87
C GLY A 36 -10.60 -10.32 -14.25
N GLU A 37 -10.00 -11.47 -14.52
CA GLU A 37 -10.46 -12.79 -14.07
C GLU A 37 -9.26 -13.64 -13.64
N GLY A 38 -9.50 -14.73 -12.91
CA GLY A 38 -8.47 -15.68 -12.49
C GLY A 38 -8.05 -15.51 -11.02
N GLU A 39 -6.80 -15.88 -10.71
CA GLU A 39 -6.27 -15.80 -9.33
C GLU A 39 -6.16 -14.35 -8.87
N PRO A 40 -6.61 -14.04 -7.63
CA PRO A 40 -6.69 -12.67 -7.18
C PRO A 40 -5.33 -12.08 -6.79
N ILE A 41 -5.13 -10.83 -7.23
CA ILE A 41 -4.08 -9.93 -6.75
C ILE A 41 -4.77 -8.85 -5.92
N LEU A 42 -4.54 -8.86 -4.60
CA LEU A 42 -5.11 -7.89 -3.68
C LEU A 42 -4.15 -6.74 -3.45
N PHE A 43 -4.58 -5.53 -3.78
CA PHE A 43 -3.83 -4.30 -3.61
C PHE A 43 -4.26 -3.59 -2.33
N LEU A 44 -3.32 -3.38 -1.39
CA LEU A 44 -3.54 -2.66 -0.13
C LEU A 44 -2.71 -1.38 -0.10
N HIS A 45 -3.40 -0.27 -0.08
CA HIS A 45 -2.81 1.06 0.04
C HIS A 45 -2.51 1.45 1.49
N GLY A 46 -1.96 2.63 1.71
CA GLY A 46 -1.75 3.22 3.03
C GLY A 46 -2.21 4.67 3.13
N ASN A 47 -1.62 5.41 4.04
CA ASN A 47 -2.01 6.78 4.36
C ASN A 47 -1.39 7.81 3.40
N PRO A 48 -2.12 8.79 2.85
CA PRO A 48 -3.56 9.06 2.93
C PRO A 48 -4.32 8.62 1.66
N THR A 49 -3.88 7.56 1.00
CA THR A 49 -4.33 7.18 -0.32
C THR A 49 -5.59 6.28 -0.33
N SER A 50 -5.88 5.67 -1.45
CA SER A 50 -6.99 4.76 -1.70
C SER A 50 -6.64 3.81 -2.84
N SER A 51 -7.59 3.01 -3.31
CA SER A 51 -7.47 2.20 -4.53
C SER A 51 -7.02 3.01 -5.75
N TYR A 52 -7.25 4.32 -5.76
CA TYR A 52 -6.79 5.24 -6.81
C TYR A 52 -5.27 5.20 -7.04
N LEU A 53 -4.48 4.93 -6.01
CA LEU A 53 -3.02 4.79 -6.11
C LEU A 53 -2.59 3.73 -7.13
N TRP A 54 -3.41 2.70 -7.32
CA TRP A 54 -3.10 1.54 -8.15
C TRP A 54 -3.59 1.66 -9.61
N ARG A 55 -4.29 2.77 -9.96
CA ARG A 55 -4.97 2.94 -11.25
C ARG A 55 -4.11 2.67 -12.48
N ASN A 56 -2.86 3.11 -12.45
CA ASN A 56 -1.93 2.93 -13.56
C ASN A 56 -1.12 1.61 -13.48
N ILE A 57 -1.33 0.78 -12.45
CA ILE A 57 -0.69 -0.53 -12.29
C ILE A 57 -1.66 -1.66 -12.64
N ILE A 58 -2.91 -1.55 -12.22
CA ILE A 58 -3.97 -2.55 -12.47
C ILE A 58 -3.99 -3.05 -13.93
N PRO A 59 -3.90 -2.21 -14.98
CA PRO A 59 -4.00 -2.68 -16.36
C PRO A 59 -2.91 -3.67 -16.80
N PHE A 60 -1.77 -3.71 -16.10
CA PHE A 60 -0.68 -4.63 -16.44
C PHE A 60 -0.92 -6.07 -15.98
N VAL A 61 -1.83 -6.29 -15.04
CA VAL A 61 -2.10 -7.61 -14.46
C VAL A 61 -3.44 -8.21 -14.87
N THR A 62 -4.39 -7.39 -15.35
CA THR A 62 -5.77 -7.82 -15.62
C THR A 62 -5.96 -8.71 -16.84
N ASN A 63 -4.92 -8.90 -17.67
CA ASN A 63 -4.96 -9.86 -18.77
C ASN A 63 -4.87 -11.32 -18.28
N ASP A 64 -4.20 -11.55 -17.15
CA ASP A 64 -3.85 -12.88 -16.66
C ASP A 64 -4.43 -13.15 -15.25
N TYR A 65 -4.80 -12.09 -14.51
CA TYR A 65 -5.19 -12.15 -13.11
C TYR A 65 -6.38 -11.23 -12.80
N ARG A 66 -7.07 -11.53 -11.69
CA ARG A 66 -8.11 -10.67 -11.13
C ARG A 66 -7.49 -9.65 -10.17
N ALA A 67 -7.51 -8.38 -10.53
CA ALA A 67 -7.02 -7.28 -9.69
C ALA A 67 -8.12 -6.77 -8.76
N VAL A 68 -7.94 -6.90 -7.47
CA VAL A 68 -8.84 -6.37 -6.44
C VAL A 68 -8.11 -5.27 -5.67
N ALA A 69 -8.54 -4.02 -5.80
CA ALA A 69 -7.97 -2.90 -5.08
C ALA A 69 -8.99 -2.32 -4.10
N VAL A 70 -8.78 -2.54 -2.81
CA VAL A 70 -9.70 -2.12 -1.75
C VAL A 70 -9.35 -0.74 -1.22
N ASP A 71 -10.34 0.04 -0.84
CA ASP A 71 -10.16 1.20 0.03
C ASP A 71 -10.22 0.74 1.49
N LEU A 72 -9.26 1.16 2.31
CA LEU A 72 -9.27 0.87 3.74
C LEU A 72 -10.44 1.60 4.42
N ILE A 73 -11.01 0.99 5.47
CA ILE A 73 -12.15 1.58 6.18
C ILE A 73 -11.86 3.03 6.62
N GLY A 74 -12.81 3.92 6.42
CA GLY A 74 -12.62 5.34 6.70
C GLY A 74 -11.87 6.13 5.63
N MET A 75 -11.30 5.46 4.61
CA MET A 75 -10.51 6.08 3.53
C MET A 75 -11.22 5.88 2.18
N GLY A 76 -10.74 6.57 1.15
CA GLY A 76 -11.33 6.48 -0.19
C GLY A 76 -12.85 6.66 -0.19
N LYS A 77 -13.54 5.74 -0.84
CA LYS A 77 -15.01 5.71 -0.96
C LYS A 77 -15.68 4.79 0.08
N CYS A 78 -14.92 4.23 1.04
CA CYS A 78 -15.51 3.46 2.14
C CYS A 78 -16.36 4.32 3.05
N ASP A 79 -17.30 3.68 3.75
CA ASP A 79 -17.99 4.31 4.87
C ASP A 79 -16.98 4.79 5.93
N LYS A 80 -17.38 5.79 6.69
CA LYS A 80 -16.59 6.38 7.78
C LYS A 80 -17.32 6.18 9.12
N PRO A 81 -17.38 4.92 9.61
CA PRO A 81 -18.03 4.64 10.89
C PRO A 81 -17.31 5.34 12.05
N ASP A 82 -18.00 5.48 13.18
CA ASP A 82 -17.43 6.00 14.42
C ASP A 82 -16.47 4.97 15.03
N LEU A 83 -15.20 5.08 14.68
CA LEU A 83 -14.11 4.20 15.09
C LEU A 83 -12.89 5.04 15.50
N ASP A 84 -12.01 4.44 16.30
CA ASP A 84 -10.71 5.01 16.62
C ASP A 84 -9.72 4.90 15.45
N TYR A 85 -10.05 4.13 14.40
CA TYR A 85 -9.21 3.84 13.23
C TYR A 85 -7.81 3.35 13.60
N THR A 86 -7.73 2.55 14.65
CA THR A 86 -6.49 1.89 15.07
C THR A 86 -6.04 0.87 14.01
N TYR A 87 -4.79 0.46 14.09
CA TYR A 87 -4.29 -0.66 13.27
C TYR A 87 -5.21 -1.89 13.37
N GLN A 88 -5.65 -2.24 14.59
CA GLN A 88 -6.53 -3.39 14.83
C GLN A 88 -7.91 -3.22 14.20
N ASP A 89 -8.45 -2.00 14.13
CA ASP A 89 -9.70 -1.74 13.43
C ASP A 89 -9.52 -2.01 11.94
N HIS A 90 -8.49 -1.45 11.33
CA HIS A 90 -8.20 -1.69 9.91
C HIS A 90 -7.95 -3.18 9.61
N LYS A 91 -7.17 -3.88 10.47
CA LYS A 91 -6.92 -5.31 10.32
C LYS A 91 -8.21 -6.11 10.28
N ARG A 92 -9.10 -5.92 11.25
CA ARG A 92 -10.39 -6.62 11.30
C ARG A 92 -11.22 -6.41 10.03
N TYR A 93 -11.21 -5.19 9.49
CA TYR A 93 -11.95 -4.87 8.26
C TYR A 93 -11.31 -5.52 7.03
N VAL A 94 -9.99 -5.56 6.92
CA VAL A 94 -9.28 -6.22 5.81
C VAL A 94 -9.48 -7.73 5.86
N ASP A 95 -9.35 -8.36 7.03
CA ASP A 95 -9.57 -9.80 7.19
C ASP A 95 -11.01 -10.18 6.79
N ALA A 96 -12.00 -9.44 7.30
CA ALA A 96 -13.41 -9.67 6.97
C ALA A 96 -13.74 -9.32 5.49
N PHE A 97 -13.04 -8.39 4.86
CA PHE A 97 -13.15 -8.11 3.43
C PHE A 97 -12.67 -9.30 2.59
N ILE A 98 -11.51 -9.86 2.92
CA ILE A 98 -10.95 -11.04 2.25
C ILE A 98 -11.90 -12.23 2.37
N GLU A 99 -12.47 -12.44 3.55
CA GLU A 99 -13.46 -13.49 3.81
C GLU A 99 -14.76 -13.25 3.02
N ALA A 100 -15.30 -12.03 3.05
CA ALA A 100 -16.56 -11.67 2.39
C ALA A 100 -16.53 -11.85 0.86
N LEU A 101 -15.38 -11.65 0.23
CA LEU A 101 -15.18 -11.88 -1.20
C LEU A 101 -14.62 -13.27 -1.52
N ASP A 102 -14.47 -14.14 -0.53
CA ASP A 102 -13.87 -15.48 -0.63
C ASP A 102 -12.56 -15.48 -1.45
N LEU A 103 -11.67 -14.54 -1.16
CA LEU A 103 -10.40 -14.42 -1.87
C LEU A 103 -9.45 -15.53 -1.40
N ARG A 104 -9.01 -16.36 -2.37
CA ARG A 104 -8.12 -17.50 -2.14
C ARG A 104 -6.89 -17.44 -3.04
N ASN A 105 -5.80 -18.06 -2.62
CA ASN A 105 -4.52 -18.07 -3.34
C ASN A 105 -4.05 -16.65 -3.69
N LEU A 106 -4.06 -15.79 -2.68
CA LEU A 106 -3.80 -14.35 -2.83
C LEU A 106 -2.35 -14.07 -3.24
N THR A 107 -2.19 -13.21 -4.24
CA THR A 107 -0.99 -12.39 -4.35
C THR A 107 -1.28 -11.04 -3.71
N LEU A 108 -0.49 -10.65 -2.71
CA LEU A 108 -0.61 -9.36 -2.05
C LEU A 108 0.30 -8.33 -2.71
N VAL A 109 -0.23 -7.14 -3.02
CA VAL A 109 0.54 -5.97 -3.49
C VAL A 109 0.33 -4.84 -2.51
N ILE A 110 1.35 -4.52 -1.74
CA ILE A 110 1.20 -3.79 -0.49
C ILE A 110 2.16 -2.60 -0.38
N HIS A 111 1.66 -1.51 0.19
CA HIS A 111 2.38 -0.25 0.34
C HIS A 111 2.06 0.41 1.68
N ASP A 112 3.04 1.08 2.30
CA ASP A 112 2.88 1.85 3.54
C ASP A 112 2.17 1.02 4.63
N TRP A 113 1.09 1.50 5.24
CA TRP A 113 0.29 0.74 6.21
C TRP A 113 -0.37 -0.51 5.63
N GLY A 114 -0.71 -0.49 4.34
CA GLY A 114 -1.15 -1.70 3.65
C GLY A 114 -0.11 -2.82 3.69
N SER A 115 1.18 -2.48 3.87
CA SER A 115 2.23 -3.48 4.05
C SER A 115 2.14 -4.19 5.41
N VAL A 116 1.85 -3.45 6.48
CA VAL A 116 1.66 -4.08 7.80
C VAL A 116 0.44 -4.98 7.80
N LEU A 117 -0.68 -4.49 7.21
CA LEU A 117 -1.93 -5.26 7.10
C LEU A 117 -1.74 -6.55 6.29
N GLY A 118 -1.11 -6.45 5.11
CA GLY A 118 -0.90 -7.59 4.22
C GLY A 118 0.10 -8.60 4.76
N PHE A 119 1.20 -8.16 5.34
CA PHE A 119 2.15 -9.07 5.98
C PHE A 119 1.57 -9.75 7.21
N ASP A 120 0.81 -9.01 8.04
CA ASP A 120 0.18 -9.60 9.23
C ASP A 120 -0.89 -10.64 8.84
N TYR A 121 -1.65 -10.37 7.77
CA TYR A 121 -2.54 -11.36 7.18
C TYR A 121 -1.76 -12.62 6.74
N ALA A 122 -0.64 -12.44 6.03
CA ALA A 122 0.19 -13.56 5.57
C ALA A 122 0.83 -14.36 6.73
N VAL A 123 1.16 -13.71 7.85
CA VAL A 123 1.64 -14.40 9.07
C VAL A 123 0.59 -15.34 9.63
N GLU A 124 -0.69 -14.97 9.57
CA GLU A 124 -1.81 -15.73 10.13
C GLU A 124 -2.43 -16.73 9.13
N HIS A 125 -2.24 -16.51 7.82
CA HIS A 125 -2.88 -17.23 6.71
C HIS A 125 -1.88 -17.52 5.58
N ASP A 126 -0.70 -18.04 5.89
CA ASP A 126 0.35 -18.30 4.90
C ASP A 126 -0.05 -19.32 3.84
N ASP A 127 -0.97 -20.23 4.16
CA ASP A 127 -1.60 -21.18 3.24
C ASP A 127 -2.52 -20.53 2.20
N ASN A 128 -2.97 -19.29 2.43
CA ASN A 128 -3.80 -18.51 1.50
C ASN A 128 -2.99 -17.47 0.69
N VAL A 129 -1.68 -17.36 0.89
CA VAL A 129 -0.84 -16.35 0.23
C VAL A 129 0.21 -17.04 -0.65
N VAL A 130 0.10 -16.81 -1.96
CA VAL A 130 1.01 -17.41 -2.96
C VAL A 130 2.18 -16.51 -3.34
N GLY A 131 2.14 -15.24 -2.96
CA GLY A 131 3.23 -14.30 -3.19
C GLY A 131 2.95 -12.91 -2.64
N ILE A 132 3.99 -12.14 -2.34
CA ILE A 132 3.88 -10.79 -1.81
C ILE A 132 4.79 -9.84 -2.59
N ALA A 133 4.21 -8.84 -3.24
CA ALA A 133 4.94 -7.72 -3.82
C ALA A 133 4.76 -6.48 -2.95
N PHE A 134 5.84 -5.82 -2.56
CA PHE A 134 5.78 -4.72 -1.61
C PHE A 134 6.73 -3.58 -1.95
N MET A 135 6.40 -2.40 -1.47
CA MET A 135 7.15 -1.17 -1.70
C MET A 135 6.89 -0.16 -0.61
N GLU A 136 7.92 0.65 -0.28
CA GLU A 136 7.83 1.72 0.73
C GLU A 136 7.10 1.26 2.00
N SER A 137 7.54 0.14 2.53
CA SER A 137 6.85 -0.67 3.51
C SER A 137 7.37 -0.45 4.94
N ILE A 138 6.51 -0.77 5.92
CA ILE A 138 6.81 -0.73 7.35
C ILE A 138 7.06 -2.17 7.82
N ILE A 139 8.28 -2.71 7.59
CA ILE A 139 8.55 -4.12 7.92
C ILE A 139 9.41 -4.19 9.11
N LEU A 140 10.18 -3.67 9.68
CA LEU A 140 11.01 -3.92 10.86
C LEU A 140 11.19 -2.68 11.73
N PRO A 141 10.99 -2.78 13.04
CA PRO A 141 11.21 -1.65 13.95
C PRO A 141 12.68 -1.25 14.05
N SER A 142 13.59 -2.13 13.62
CA SER A 142 15.05 -2.00 13.80
C SER A 142 15.87 -1.73 12.56
N PHE A 143 15.23 -1.38 11.42
CA PHE A 143 16.04 -0.93 10.29
C PHE A 143 16.74 0.39 10.62
N PRO A 144 18.04 0.51 10.27
CA PRO A 144 18.75 1.76 10.48
C PRO A 144 18.06 2.84 9.66
N ARG A 145 17.27 3.66 10.33
CA ARG A 145 16.72 4.89 9.79
C ARG A 145 17.69 6.00 10.14
N SER A 146 17.94 6.86 9.18
CA SER A 146 18.79 8.03 9.36
C SER A 146 18.25 8.99 10.43
N GLU A 147 16.96 8.84 10.82
CA GLU A 147 16.33 9.57 11.94
C GLU A 147 15.41 8.65 12.77
N PRO A 148 15.30 8.88 14.07
CA PRO A 148 14.28 8.21 14.88
C PRO A 148 12.88 8.49 14.31
N MET A 149 12.01 7.47 14.23
CA MET A 149 10.61 7.65 13.82
C MET A 149 9.82 8.68 14.65
N GLY A 150 10.38 9.15 15.75
CA GLY A 150 9.87 10.25 16.54
C GLY A 150 10.12 11.65 15.96
N GLY A 151 10.92 11.82 14.89
CA GLY A 151 11.25 13.12 14.31
C GLY A 151 10.04 13.85 13.73
N ALA A 152 9.94 13.94 12.40
CA ALA A 152 8.86 14.69 11.74
C ALA A 152 7.45 14.10 12.01
N LEU A 153 7.30 12.79 12.20
CA LEU A 153 6.01 12.14 12.44
C LEU A 153 5.57 12.18 13.92
N GLY A 154 6.50 12.34 14.87
CA GLY A 154 6.19 12.47 16.30
C GLY A 154 5.30 13.66 16.64
N ARG A 155 5.34 14.73 15.83
CA ARG A 155 4.48 15.89 15.99
C ARG A 155 2.98 15.57 15.87
N TYR A 156 2.60 14.57 15.08
CA TYR A 156 1.19 14.18 14.92
C TYR A 156 0.59 13.47 16.13
N ARG A 157 1.40 13.16 17.14
CA ARG A 157 0.97 12.66 18.44
C ARG A 157 0.65 13.76 19.46
N THR A 158 0.73 15.03 19.05
CA THR A 158 0.41 16.20 19.86
C THR A 158 -0.85 16.89 19.38
N ASP A 159 -1.48 17.72 20.23
CA ASP A 159 -2.66 18.53 19.87
C ASP A 159 -2.37 19.44 18.66
N ALA A 160 -1.18 20.05 18.62
CA ALA A 160 -0.77 20.88 17.48
C ALA A 160 -0.64 20.06 16.17
N GLY A 161 -0.27 18.79 16.26
CA GLY A 161 -0.24 17.87 15.13
C GLY A 161 -1.62 17.46 14.67
N GLU A 162 -2.58 17.40 15.58
CA GLU A 162 -3.98 17.14 15.27
C GLU A 162 -4.55 18.27 14.38
N ASP A 163 -4.36 19.52 14.75
CA ASP A 163 -4.78 20.68 13.95
C ASP A 163 -4.19 20.66 12.54
N LEU A 164 -2.93 20.24 12.38
CA LEU A 164 -2.30 20.14 11.07
C LEU A 164 -3.01 19.13 10.16
N ILE A 165 -3.55 18.07 10.71
CA ILE A 165 -4.25 17.05 9.93
C ILE A 165 -5.73 17.39 9.79
N LEU A 166 -6.43 17.62 10.91
CA LEU A 166 -7.87 17.78 10.88
C LEU A 166 -8.28 19.11 10.22
N GLU A 167 -7.59 20.21 10.51
CA GLU A 167 -7.95 21.53 9.96
C GLU A 167 -7.26 21.79 8.62
N GLN A 168 -5.98 21.44 8.46
CA GLN A 168 -5.20 21.80 7.29
C GLN A 168 -5.05 20.68 6.26
N ASN A 169 -5.56 19.47 6.54
CA ASN A 169 -5.44 18.29 5.67
C ASN A 169 -3.99 18.02 5.21
N GLN A 170 -3.02 18.20 6.10
CA GLN A 170 -1.61 18.29 5.76
C GLN A 170 -1.08 17.03 5.04
N PHE A 171 -1.60 15.83 5.35
CA PHE A 171 -1.18 14.62 4.65
C PHE A 171 -1.51 14.68 3.16
N VAL A 172 -2.71 15.11 2.79
CA VAL A 172 -3.14 15.21 1.40
C VAL A 172 -2.54 16.45 0.71
N GLU A 173 -2.55 17.59 1.38
CA GLU A 173 -2.17 18.86 0.73
C GLU A 173 -0.66 19.10 0.66
N GLN A 174 0.12 18.47 1.54
CA GLN A 174 1.55 18.76 1.62
C GLN A 174 2.42 17.51 1.54
N ILE A 175 2.12 16.44 2.31
CA ILE A 175 2.99 15.28 2.40
C ILE A 175 2.90 14.45 1.12
N LEU A 176 1.71 14.15 0.68
CA LEU A 176 1.46 13.38 -0.54
C LEU A 176 2.16 14.00 -1.77
N PRO A 177 1.91 15.27 -2.16
CA PRO A 177 2.52 15.83 -3.36
C PRO A 177 4.04 15.99 -3.26
N ARG A 178 4.60 16.19 -2.05
CA ARG A 178 6.05 16.26 -1.84
C ARG A 178 6.73 14.88 -1.89
N SER A 179 5.94 13.83 -1.80
CA SER A 179 6.40 12.44 -1.80
C SER A 179 6.22 11.76 -3.17
N VAL A 180 5.94 12.54 -4.21
CA VAL A 180 5.92 12.17 -5.63
C VAL A 180 6.93 13.04 -6.38
N VAL A 181 7.84 12.42 -7.15
CA VAL A 181 8.94 13.15 -7.84
C VAL A 181 8.41 13.91 -9.05
N ARG A 182 7.57 13.27 -9.87
CA ARG A 182 7.00 13.89 -11.07
C ARG A 182 6.04 15.06 -10.77
N GLY A 183 5.61 15.16 -9.51
CA GLY A 183 4.49 16.01 -9.12
C GLY A 183 3.14 15.41 -9.50
N LEU A 184 2.08 15.86 -8.85
CA LEU A 184 0.71 15.48 -9.14
C LEU A 184 -0.02 16.62 -9.84
N THR A 185 -0.87 16.31 -10.82
CA THR A 185 -1.75 17.27 -11.46
C THR A 185 -2.89 17.69 -10.53
N ASP A 186 -3.57 18.79 -10.83
CA ASP A 186 -4.73 19.23 -10.05
C ASP A 186 -5.84 18.16 -10.10
N GLU A 187 -6.03 17.50 -11.24
CA GLU A 187 -7.01 16.43 -11.41
C GLU A 187 -6.69 15.21 -10.51
N GLU A 188 -5.43 14.77 -10.45
CA GLU A 188 -4.98 13.72 -9.55
C GLU A 188 -5.18 14.12 -8.08
N MET A 189 -4.88 15.36 -7.73
CA MET A 189 -5.09 15.88 -6.39
C MET A 189 -6.56 15.93 -5.98
N GLU A 190 -7.50 16.17 -6.92
CA GLU A 190 -8.94 16.11 -6.64
C GLU A 190 -9.39 14.70 -6.19
N TYR A 191 -8.85 13.62 -6.82
CA TYR A 191 -9.12 12.26 -6.36
C TYR A 191 -8.62 12.02 -4.94
N TYR A 192 -7.44 12.53 -4.59
CA TYR A 192 -6.88 12.36 -3.25
C TYR A 192 -7.56 13.23 -2.19
N ARG A 193 -8.08 14.40 -2.56
CA ARG A 193 -8.83 15.31 -1.67
C ARG A 193 -10.26 14.82 -1.41
N GLY A 194 -10.88 14.24 -2.43
CA GLY A 194 -12.29 13.87 -2.41
C GLY A 194 -12.75 13.12 -1.16
N PRO A 195 -11.98 12.14 -0.64
CA PRO A 195 -12.34 11.41 0.58
C PRO A 195 -12.33 12.25 1.87
N TYR A 196 -11.68 13.44 1.88
CA TYR A 196 -11.33 14.19 3.09
C TYR A 196 -11.83 15.64 3.11
N PRO A 197 -13.11 15.92 2.76
CA PRO A 197 -13.61 17.29 2.63
C PRO A 197 -13.75 18.01 3.98
N MET A 198 -14.00 17.28 5.06
CA MET A 198 -14.28 17.82 6.39
C MET A 198 -13.30 17.27 7.42
N PRO A 199 -13.03 17.99 8.52
CA PRO A 199 -12.14 17.54 9.59
C PRO A 199 -12.43 16.13 10.07
N GLU A 200 -13.70 15.78 10.29
CA GLU A 200 -14.11 14.48 10.78
C GLU A 200 -13.76 13.34 9.79
N SER A 201 -13.76 13.66 8.50
CA SER A 201 -13.37 12.68 7.46
C SER A 201 -11.87 12.37 7.44
N ARG A 202 -11.04 13.19 8.12
CA ARG A 202 -9.57 13.09 8.16
C ARG A 202 -9.05 12.32 9.37
N VAL A 203 -9.93 11.90 10.28
CA VAL A 203 -9.54 11.12 11.48
C VAL A 203 -8.68 9.90 11.14
N PRO A 204 -8.98 9.08 10.10
CA PRO A 204 -8.12 7.95 9.74
C PRO A 204 -6.71 8.39 9.38
N THR A 205 -6.55 9.52 8.67
CA THR A 205 -5.22 10.00 8.26
C THR A 205 -4.41 10.55 9.44
N LEU A 206 -5.06 11.01 10.50
CA LEU A 206 -4.42 11.40 11.75
C LEU A 206 -4.01 10.18 12.58
N GLN A 207 -4.86 9.14 12.61
CA GLN A 207 -4.59 7.98 13.46
C GLN A 207 -3.38 7.17 12.95
N TRP A 208 -3.21 7.02 11.64
CA TRP A 208 -2.10 6.24 11.09
C TRP A 208 -0.70 6.64 11.59
N PRO A 209 -0.28 7.91 11.62
CA PRO A 209 1.02 8.27 12.20
C PRO A 209 1.08 8.05 13.72
N ARG A 210 -0.06 8.05 14.41
CA ARG A 210 -0.14 7.74 15.84
C ARG A 210 0.06 6.26 16.13
N GLU A 211 -0.30 5.39 15.18
CA GLU A 211 -0.11 3.94 15.26
C GLU A 211 1.31 3.47 14.89
N LEU A 212 2.16 4.32 14.32
CA LEU A 212 3.54 3.93 13.98
C LEU A 212 4.30 3.48 15.24
N PRO A 213 4.95 2.29 15.22
CA PRO A 213 5.66 1.74 16.37
C PRO A 213 6.99 2.46 16.61
N ALA A 214 6.94 3.73 17.02
CA ALA A 214 8.09 4.58 17.23
C ALA A 214 8.41 4.72 18.73
N GLY A 215 9.68 4.52 19.09
CA GLY A 215 10.10 4.60 20.48
C GLY A 215 9.54 3.49 21.39
N GLY A 216 9.07 2.38 20.80
CA GLY A 216 8.46 1.27 21.53
C GLY A 216 6.94 1.39 21.73
N GLU A 217 6.31 2.44 21.20
CA GLU A 217 4.87 2.70 21.35
C GLU A 217 4.18 2.96 19.99
N PRO A 218 2.94 2.50 19.81
CA PRO A 218 2.17 1.62 20.69
C PRO A 218 2.79 0.21 20.80
N ALA A 219 2.92 -0.34 22.00
CA ALA A 219 3.56 -1.65 22.23
C ALA A 219 2.92 -2.77 21.39
N ARG A 220 1.59 -2.75 21.24
CA ARG A 220 0.84 -3.72 20.43
C ARG A 220 1.32 -3.75 18.97
N ASN A 221 1.65 -2.59 18.38
CA ASN A 221 2.11 -2.50 16.99
C ASN A 221 3.60 -2.85 16.87
N VAL A 222 4.40 -2.62 17.91
CA VAL A 222 5.78 -3.13 17.99
C VAL A 222 5.79 -4.66 17.93
N GLU A 223 4.89 -5.33 18.67
CA GLU A 223 4.75 -6.79 18.62
C GLU A 223 4.38 -7.28 17.20
N VAL A 224 3.43 -6.61 16.55
CA VAL A 224 3.01 -6.95 15.17
C VAL A 224 4.18 -6.84 14.21
N VAL A 225 4.87 -5.69 14.13
CA VAL A 225 5.97 -5.53 13.16
C VAL A 225 7.18 -6.37 13.49
N THR A 226 7.38 -6.76 14.76
CA THR A 226 8.43 -7.71 15.16
C THR A 226 8.09 -9.11 14.64
N ARG A 227 6.87 -9.59 14.87
CA ARG A 227 6.36 -10.87 14.36
C ARG A 227 6.46 -10.96 12.83
N ILE A 228 6.06 -9.89 12.13
CA ILE A 228 6.23 -9.79 10.67
C ILE A 228 7.70 -9.94 10.27
N GLY A 229 8.60 -9.20 10.91
CA GLY A 229 10.03 -9.26 10.60
C GLY A 229 10.66 -10.63 10.84
N GLU A 230 10.22 -11.36 11.84
CA GLU A 230 10.65 -12.74 12.09
C GLU A 230 10.09 -13.70 11.05
N TRP A 231 8.83 -13.53 10.65
CA TRP A 231 8.18 -14.38 9.64
C TRP A 231 8.81 -14.17 8.26
N VAL A 232 9.04 -12.93 7.83
CA VAL A 232 9.66 -12.58 6.53
C VAL A 232 11.01 -13.28 6.34
N GLN A 233 11.78 -13.48 7.41
CA GLN A 233 13.11 -14.12 7.34
C GLN A 233 13.05 -15.65 7.22
N ARG A 234 11.90 -16.27 7.45
CA ARG A 234 11.79 -17.75 7.50
C ARG A 234 10.72 -18.34 6.59
N THR A 235 9.85 -17.53 6.03
CA THR A 235 8.77 -17.97 5.15
C THR A 235 9.28 -18.47 3.80
N ASP A 236 8.57 -19.45 3.22
CA ASP A 236 8.80 -19.88 1.84
C ASP A 236 7.95 -19.12 0.81
N VAL A 237 7.06 -18.23 1.26
CA VAL A 237 6.26 -17.38 0.37
C VAL A 237 7.17 -16.50 -0.49
N PRO A 238 7.07 -16.57 -1.83
CA PRO A 238 7.88 -15.75 -2.72
C PRO A 238 7.59 -14.25 -2.53
N MET A 239 8.63 -13.44 -2.50
CA MET A 239 8.51 -12.00 -2.32
C MET A 239 9.18 -11.22 -3.44
N LEU A 240 8.56 -10.08 -3.83
CA LEU A 240 9.11 -9.11 -4.75
C LEU A 240 9.14 -7.74 -4.07
N PHE A 241 10.33 -7.20 -3.88
CA PHE A 241 10.51 -5.88 -3.29
C PHE A 241 10.86 -4.85 -4.37
N PHE A 242 9.99 -3.86 -4.52
CA PHE A 242 10.22 -2.69 -5.36
C PHE A 242 10.88 -1.56 -4.57
N TRP A 243 11.95 -1.00 -5.11
CA TRP A 243 12.64 0.14 -4.49
C TRP A 243 13.01 1.21 -5.51
N ALA A 244 13.11 2.46 -5.04
CA ALA A 244 13.39 3.63 -5.85
C ALA A 244 14.50 4.49 -5.23
N ARG A 245 15.00 5.47 -5.97
CA ARG A 245 15.91 6.50 -5.45
C ARG A 245 15.25 7.87 -5.52
N PRO A 246 15.30 8.66 -4.42
CA PRO A 246 15.96 8.34 -3.16
C PRO A 246 15.20 7.34 -2.28
N GLY A 247 13.93 7.03 -2.58
CA GLY A 247 13.04 6.34 -1.67
C GLY A 247 12.68 7.23 -0.46
N ALA A 248 11.82 6.74 0.41
CA ALA A 248 11.48 7.41 1.66
C ALA A 248 11.60 6.48 2.89
N LEU A 249 10.87 5.37 2.90
CA LEU A 249 10.97 4.36 3.96
C LEU A 249 12.02 3.31 3.63
N ASN A 250 12.09 2.91 2.36
CA ASN A 250 12.92 1.81 1.90
C ASN A 250 13.84 2.28 0.78
N ASN A 251 15.10 2.47 1.09
CA ASN A 251 16.14 2.87 0.15
C ASN A 251 16.99 1.66 -0.33
N GLU A 252 18.04 1.93 -1.11
CA GLU A 252 18.98 0.90 -1.62
C GLU A 252 19.61 0.05 -0.51
N ALA A 253 20.06 0.67 0.59
CA ALA A 253 20.64 -0.05 1.71
C ALA A 253 19.63 -1.01 2.38
N PHE A 254 18.35 -0.63 2.37
CA PHE A 254 17.29 -1.52 2.81
C PHE A 254 17.14 -2.71 1.85
N ALA A 255 17.18 -2.47 0.53
CA ALA A 255 17.09 -3.53 -0.47
C ALA A 255 18.25 -4.54 -0.33
N GLU A 256 19.48 -4.05 -0.16
CA GLU A 256 20.66 -4.88 0.10
C GLU A 256 20.49 -5.74 1.36
N ALA A 257 20.06 -5.12 2.47
CA ALA A 257 19.84 -5.84 3.73
C ALA A 257 18.72 -6.88 3.63
N MET A 258 17.69 -6.65 2.81
CA MET A 258 16.62 -7.63 2.56
C MET A 258 17.16 -8.84 1.80
N VAL A 259 17.95 -8.64 0.75
CA VAL A 259 18.57 -9.74 -0.01
C VAL A 259 19.53 -10.57 0.86
N GLU A 260 20.24 -9.96 1.80
CA GLU A 260 21.12 -10.67 2.72
C GLU A 260 20.38 -11.54 3.74
N ARG A 261 19.17 -11.14 4.14
CA ARG A 261 18.44 -11.75 5.27
C ARG A 261 17.25 -12.63 4.88
N VAL A 262 16.75 -12.47 3.67
CA VAL A 262 15.51 -13.11 3.22
C VAL A 262 15.82 -13.98 2.00
N THR A 263 15.55 -15.28 2.08
CA THR A 263 15.94 -16.23 1.03
C THR A 263 15.03 -16.18 -0.20
N ASN A 264 13.74 -15.97 -0.01
CA ASN A 264 12.74 -16.02 -1.09
C ASN A 264 12.34 -14.62 -1.59
N ILE A 265 13.30 -13.71 -1.68
CA ILE A 265 13.06 -12.35 -2.14
C ILE A 265 13.76 -12.05 -3.45
N GLN A 266 13.05 -11.39 -4.35
CA GLN A 266 13.60 -10.70 -5.51
C GLN A 266 13.46 -9.21 -5.29
N THR A 267 14.42 -8.41 -5.76
CA THR A 267 14.32 -6.96 -5.70
C THR A 267 14.29 -6.36 -7.09
N ALA A 268 13.55 -5.28 -7.26
CA ALA A 268 13.45 -4.55 -8.51
C ALA A 268 13.66 -3.05 -8.27
N PHE A 269 14.73 -2.51 -8.84
CA PHE A 269 14.91 -1.06 -8.89
C PHE A 269 14.00 -0.48 -9.97
N VAL A 270 13.12 0.45 -9.59
CA VAL A 270 12.12 1.00 -10.50
C VAL A 270 12.47 2.40 -11.04
N GLY A 271 13.55 2.99 -10.58
CA GLY A 271 13.97 4.31 -11.03
C GLY A 271 13.90 5.38 -9.95
N GLU A 272 13.67 6.63 -10.37
CA GLU A 272 13.52 7.76 -9.47
C GLU A 272 12.12 7.73 -8.84
N GLY A 273 12.05 7.89 -7.52
CA GLY A 273 10.79 7.87 -6.78
C GLY A 273 11.02 8.14 -5.29
N ARG A 274 9.94 8.54 -4.61
CA ARG A 274 9.91 8.73 -3.16
C ARG A 274 8.94 7.74 -2.53
N HIS A 275 8.06 8.22 -1.65
CA HIS A 275 7.14 7.32 -0.95
C HIS A 275 6.03 6.74 -1.84
N PHE A 276 5.46 7.53 -2.74
CA PHE A 276 4.40 7.06 -3.66
C PHE A 276 4.99 6.71 -5.02
N ILE A 277 5.89 5.72 -5.04
CA ILE A 277 6.59 5.27 -6.28
C ILE A 277 5.62 4.77 -7.35
N GLN A 278 4.41 4.40 -6.99
CA GLN A 278 3.32 4.03 -7.89
C GLN A 278 2.91 5.19 -8.81
N GLU A 279 3.03 6.41 -8.32
CA GLU A 279 2.77 7.61 -9.10
C GLU A 279 3.94 7.97 -10.02
N ASP A 280 5.16 7.63 -9.62
CA ASP A 280 6.36 7.95 -10.39
C ASP A 280 6.68 6.89 -11.46
N GLN A 281 6.51 5.60 -11.14
CA GLN A 281 7.00 4.46 -11.94
C GLN A 281 5.94 3.35 -12.17
N PRO A 282 4.67 3.67 -12.51
CA PRO A 282 3.61 2.67 -12.56
C PRO A 282 3.84 1.58 -13.63
N GLU A 283 4.39 1.94 -14.79
CA GLU A 283 4.66 1.00 -15.87
C GLU A 283 5.73 -0.03 -15.48
N MET A 284 6.84 0.43 -14.90
CA MET A 284 7.91 -0.45 -14.45
C MET A 284 7.43 -1.41 -13.36
N ILE A 285 6.66 -0.88 -12.40
CA ILE A 285 6.07 -1.69 -11.33
C ILE A 285 5.09 -2.71 -11.92
N GLY A 286 4.15 -2.27 -12.76
CA GLY A 286 3.11 -3.13 -13.32
C GLY A 286 3.67 -4.25 -14.19
N ARG A 287 4.59 -3.96 -15.11
CA ARG A 287 5.24 -4.98 -15.95
C ARG A 287 6.04 -5.97 -15.13
N THR A 288 6.86 -5.48 -14.20
CA THR A 288 7.68 -6.35 -13.34
C THR A 288 6.82 -7.23 -12.44
N LEU A 289 5.71 -6.70 -11.89
CA LEU A 289 4.74 -7.45 -11.10
C LEU A 289 4.11 -8.58 -11.93
N ALA A 290 3.61 -8.28 -13.12
CA ALA A 290 3.00 -9.26 -14.00
C ALA A 290 4.00 -10.38 -14.39
N ASP A 291 5.22 -10.01 -14.77
CA ASP A 291 6.27 -10.97 -15.13
C ASP A 291 6.69 -11.85 -13.93
N TRP A 292 6.82 -11.26 -12.76
CA TRP A 292 7.16 -11.99 -11.55
C TRP A 292 6.04 -12.97 -11.16
N ARG A 293 4.78 -12.51 -11.23
CA ARG A 293 3.63 -13.34 -10.85
C ARG A 293 3.48 -14.56 -11.76
N ARG A 294 3.70 -14.43 -13.07
CA ARG A 294 3.74 -15.59 -14.00
C ARG A 294 4.83 -16.58 -13.60
N ARG A 295 6.03 -16.12 -13.30
CA ARG A 295 7.14 -17.02 -12.89
C ARG A 295 6.86 -17.81 -11.62
N ILE A 296 6.25 -17.22 -10.61
CA ILE A 296 5.92 -17.95 -9.37
C ILE A 296 4.69 -18.83 -9.51
N GLY A 297 3.83 -18.58 -10.50
CA GLY A 297 2.68 -19.43 -10.84
C GLY A 297 3.04 -20.71 -11.61
N GLY A 298 4.26 -20.82 -12.13
CA GLY A 298 4.72 -22.00 -12.83
C GLY A 298 4.36 -22.06 -14.33
N ASP A 299 3.97 -20.93 -14.93
CA ASP A 299 3.69 -20.78 -16.36
C ASP A 299 4.91 -20.29 -17.17
#